data_6ba0752fe7625a16ed5f3785a5d14f83
#
_entry.id   6ba0752fe7625a16ed5f3785a5d14f83
#
_cell.length_a   1.000
_cell.length_b   1.000
_cell.length_c   1.000
_cell.angle_alpha   90.00
_cell.angle_beta   90.00
_cell.angle_gamma   90.00
#
_symmetry.space_group_name_H-M   'P 1'
#
loop_
_entity.id
_entity.type
_entity.pdbx_description
1 polymer ?
#
loop_
_entity_poly.entity_id
_entity_poly.type
_entity_poly.pdbx_seq_one_letter_code
_entity_poly.pdbx_strand_id
1 'polypeptide(L)'
;KELFNIDVPYREVQFFNLQKSFDLSDEQYDKLMEAGHLPENLLSYEETPGASETINKWVDEGHEVFIITGRPFNSYEPSRKWLDEHHLERVPLFCVDKYGREIFEHEYEYNMTLEQLYSMTFDFAIEDSPSAFEHVLHFNNCKVAVFDRPWNRQAEFPNDNFVRCKNWNQIDKLFEEYAGNVG
;
A
#
# COMPACT_ATOMS: atom_id res chain seq x y z
N LYS A 1 3.27 21.33 1.43
CA LYS A 1 3.51 22.76 1.71
C LYS A 1 3.99 23.50 0.48
N GLU A 2 4.98 22.97 -0.24
CA GLU A 2 5.64 23.65 -1.37
C GLU A 2 4.68 24.04 -2.51
N LEU A 3 3.75 23.15 -2.88
CA LEU A 3 2.84 23.38 -4.01
C LEU A 3 1.77 24.47 -3.74
N PHE A 4 1.18 24.48 -2.54
CA PHE A 4 -0.02 25.30 -2.27
C PHE A 4 0.09 26.13 -1.00
N ASN A 5 1.25 26.16 -0.35
CA ASN A 5 1.46 26.79 0.95
C ASN A 5 0.48 26.29 2.05
N ILE A 6 -0.02 25.07 1.90
CA ILE A 6 -0.87 24.37 2.87
C ILE A 6 0.03 23.55 3.79
N ASP A 7 -0.16 23.66 5.09
CA ASP A 7 0.63 22.96 6.10
C ASP A 7 -0.31 22.27 7.08
N VAL A 8 -0.60 21.00 6.82
CA VAL A 8 -1.42 20.16 7.69
C VAL A 8 -0.48 19.20 8.42
N PRO A 9 -0.44 19.24 9.76
CA PRO A 9 0.35 18.28 10.53
C PRO A 9 -0.08 16.84 10.20
N TYR A 10 0.88 15.91 10.08
CA TYR A 10 0.60 14.52 9.72
C TYR A 10 -0.52 13.88 10.56
N ARG A 11 -0.55 14.15 11.86
CA ARG A 11 -1.58 13.63 12.79
C ARG A 11 -3.01 14.10 12.47
N GLU A 12 -3.15 15.18 11.68
CA GLU A 12 -4.42 15.81 11.31
C GLU A 12 -4.89 15.39 9.92
N VAL A 13 -4.15 14.55 9.20
CA VAL A 13 -4.56 13.95 7.94
C VAL A 13 -5.61 12.86 8.22
N GLN A 14 -6.88 13.24 8.31
CA GLN A 14 -7.97 12.36 8.78
C GLN A 14 -8.59 11.50 7.69
N PHE A 15 -8.33 11.80 6.43
CA PHE A 15 -8.89 11.06 5.29
C PHE A 15 -7.76 10.54 4.41
N PHE A 16 -7.91 9.31 3.91
CA PHE A 16 -7.03 8.76 2.89
C PHE A 16 -7.07 9.60 1.60
N ASN A 17 -8.25 10.11 1.26
CA ASN A 17 -8.41 11.08 0.19
C ASN A 17 -7.79 12.43 0.60
N LEU A 18 -6.65 12.78 0.02
CA LEU A 18 -5.89 13.99 0.32
C LEU A 18 -6.64 15.27 -0.09
N GLN A 19 -7.54 15.20 -1.08
CA GLN A 19 -8.39 16.33 -1.44
C GLN A 19 -9.24 16.79 -0.25
N LYS A 20 -9.84 15.83 0.46
CA LYS A 20 -10.60 16.10 1.69
C LYS A 20 -9.73 16.54 2.86
N SER A 21 -8.56 15.90 3.01
CA SER A 21 -7.66 16.20 4.14
C SER A 21 -7.07 17.60 4.07
N PHE A 22 -6.88 18.13 2.85
CA PHE A 22 -6.25 19.42 2.63
C PHE A 22 -7.18 20.48 2.07
N ASP A 23 -8.48 20.17 1.94
CA ASP A 23 -9.51 21.07 1.36
C ASP A 23 -9.08 21.62 -0.02
N LEU A 24 -8.67 20.73 -0.92
CA LEU A 24 -8.17 21.08 -2.24
C LEU A 24 -9.30 21.16 -3.26
N SER A 25 -9.19 22.12 -4.20
CA SER A 25 -9.98 22.05 -5.43
C SER A 25 -9.56 20.84 -6.29
N ASP A 26 -10.39 20.45 -7.28
CA ASP A 26 -10.09 19.35 -8.20
C ASP A 26 -8.76 19.61 -8.92
N GLU A 27 -8.55 20.83 -9.44
CA GLU A 27 -7.30 21.20 -10.11
C GLU A 27 -6.08 21.11 -9.20
N GLN A 28 -6.22 21.49 -7.92
CA GLN A 28 -5.13 21.37 -6.94
C GLN A 28 -4.85 19.91 -6.60
N TYR A 29 -5.90 19.10 -6.48
CA TYR A 29 -5.74 17.67 -6.23
C TYR A 29 -5.03 16.96 -7.38
N ASP A 30 -5.42 17.24 -8.63
CA ASP A 30 -4.76 16.66 -9.80
C ASP A 30 -3.27 17.03 -9.84
N LYS A 31 -2.93 18.30 -9.60
CA LYS A 31 -1.53 18.74 -9.51
C LYS A 31 -0.76 18.09 -8.37
N LEU A 32 -1.41 17.86 -7.23
CA LEU A 32 -0.80 17.15 -6.09
C LEU A 32 -0.50 15.69 -6.46
N MET A 33 -1.46 15.03 -7.09
CA MET A 33 -1.30 13.63 -7.51
C MET A 33 -0.24 13.48 -8.58
N GLU A 34 -0.21 14.38 -9.57
CA GLU A 34 0.85 14.43 -10.59
C GLU A 34 2.23 14.59 -9.94
N ALA A 35 2.39 15.61 -9.09
CA ALA A 35 3.65 15.86 -8.40
C ALA A 35 4.08 14.68 -7.50
N GLY A 36 3.13 14.06 -6.80
CA GLY A 36 3.40 12.92 -5.92
C GLY A 36 3.91 11.67 -6.66
N HIS A 37 3.65 11.57 -7.96
CA HIS A 37 4.09 10.46 -8.79
C HIS A 37 5.30 10.79 -9.69
N LEU A 38 5.85 11.99 -9.62
CA LEU A 38 7.11 12.32 -10.31
C LEU A 38 8.25 11.43 -9.78
N PRO A 39 9.14 10.94 -10.66
CA PRO A 39 10.24 10.05 -10.28
C PRO A 39 11.10 10.58 -9.13
N GLU A 40 11.45 11.86 -9.16
CA GLU A 40 12.26 12.52 -8.14
C GLU A 40 11.58 12.52 -6.77
N ASN A 41 10.26 12.68 -6.72
CA ASN A 41 9.50 12.65 -5.48
C ASN A 41 9.34 11.21 -4.96
N LEU A 42 9.05 10.27 -5.85
CA LEU A 42 8.93 8.84 -5.47
C LEU A 42 10.25 8.31 -4.89
N LEU A 43 11.38 8.66 -5.49
CA LEU A 43 12.70 8.23 -5.02
C LEU A 43 13.13 8.93 -3.72
N SER A 44 12.52 10.07 -3.38
CA SER A 44 12.83 10.82 -2.15
C SER A 44 12.06 10.33 -0.91
N TYR A 45 11.07 9.45 -1.07
CA TYR A 45 10.27 8.98 0.06
C TYR A 45 11.09 8.09 0.99
N GLU A 46 10.99 8.37 2.28
CA GLU A 46 11.61 7.54 3.30
C GLU A 46 10.84 6.23 3.48
N GLU A 47 11.56 5.18 3.75
CA GLU A 47 11.01 3.90 4.17
C GLU A 47 10.32 4.01 5.53
N THR A 48 9.21 3.31 5.71
CA THR A 48 8.66 3.12 7.05
C THR A 48 9.61 2.22 7.86
N PRO A 49 10.13 2.67 9.02
CA PRO A 49 11.15 1.95 9.76
C PRO A 49 10.81 0.48 10.01
N GLY A 50 11.69 -0.42 9.62
CA GLY A 50 11.58 -1.86 9.76
C GLY A 50 10.86 -2.57 8.61
N ALA A 51 10.42 -1.86 7.55
CA ALA A 51 9.70 -2.48 6.45
C ALA A 51 10.57 -3.46 5.67
N SER A 52 11.67 -3.00 5.10
CA SER A 52 12.56 -3.83 4.29
C SER A 52 13.20 -4.96 5.10
N GLU A 53 13.57 -4.71 6.36
CA GLU A 53 14.10 -5.74 7.26
C GLU A 53 13.09 -6.88 7.48
N THR A 54 11.83 -6.55 7.79
CA THR A 54 10.78 -7.54 8.04
C THR A 54 10.42 -8.30 6.76
N ILE A 55 10.26 -7.59 5.65
CA ILE A 55 9.92 -8.22 4.36
C ILE A 55 11.02 -9.18 3.91
N ASN A 56 12.29 -8.76 3.99
CA ASN A 56 13.41 -9.64 3.63
C ASN A 56 13.50 -10.87 4.55
N LYS A 57 13.26 -10.71 5.86
CA LYS A 57 13.14 -11.84 6.80
C LYS A 57 12.12 -12.86 6.28
N TRP A 58 10.91 -12.44 5.94
CA TRP A 58 9.87 -13.35 5.46
C TRP A 58 10.25 -14.04 4.14
N VAL A 59 10.88 -13.30 3.20
CA VAL A 59 11.40 -13.89 1.94
C VAL A 59 12.49 -14.92 2.23
N ASP A 60 13.40 -14.67 3.19
CA ASP A 60 14.46 -15.60 3.59
C ASP A 60 13.90 -16.84 4.31
N GLU A 61 12.79 -16.71 4.99
CA GLU A 61 12.03 -17.81 5.61
C GLU A 61 11.22 -18.63 4.60
N GLY A 62 11.17 -18.21 3.33
CA GLY A 62 10.54 -18.92 2.23
C GLY A 62 9.09 -18.52 1.97
N HIS A 63 8.63 -17.42 2.52
CA HIS A 63 7.30 -16.87 2.21
C HIS A 63 7.30 -16.17 0.85
N GLU A 64 6.20 -16.31 0.12
CA GLU A 64 5.95 -15.55 -1.11
C GLU A 64 5.37 -14.17 -0.74
N VAL A 65 6.13 -13.11 -0.99
CA VAL A 65 5.75 -11.74 -0.67
C VAL A 65 5.57 -10.94 -1.95
N PHE A 66 4.49 -10.17 -2.04
CA PHE A 66 4.17 -9.31 -3.19
C PHE A 66 3.89 -7.89 -2.72
N ILE A 67 4.28 -6.91 -3.52
CA ILE A 67 3.86 -5.52 -3.36
C ILE A 67 2.85 -5.21 -4.46
N ILE A 68 1.63 -4.83 -4.05
CA ILE A 68 0.53 -4.51 -4.96
C ILE A 68 0.15 -3.05 -4.73
N THR A 69 0.24 -2.24 -5.78
CA THR A 69 0.02 -0.80 -5.67
C THR A 69 -1.07 -0.32 -6.61
N GLY A 70 -1.90 0.66 -6.16
CA GLY A 70 -2.82 1.40 -7.01
C GLY A 70 -2.19 2.64 -7.65
N ARG A 71 -0.87 2.79 -7.64
CA ARG A 71 -0.19 3.89 -8.34
C ARG A 71 -0.41 3.80 -9.85
N PRO A 72 -0.40 4.93 -10.58
CA PRO A 72 -0.44 4.91 -12.04
C PRO A 72 0.72 4.09 -12.61
N PHE A 73 0.46 3.46 -13.75
CA PHE A 73 1.45 2.61 -14.44
C PHE A 73 2.78 3.32 -14.74
N ASN A 74 2.72 4.58 -15.15
CA ASN A 74 3.94 5.40 -15.41
C ASN A 74 4.82 5.62 -14.16
N SER A 75 4.34 5.25 -12.98
CA SER A 75 5.12 5.24 -11.73
C SER A 75 5.81 3.90 -11.46
N TYR A 76 5.67 2.88 -12.33
CA TYR A 76 6.24 1.56 -12.08
C TYR A 76 7.77 1.61 -11.96
N GLU A 77 8.45 2.13 -12.98
CA GLU A 77 9.91 2.18 -13.01
C GLU A 77 10.53 2.92 -11.81
N PRO A 78 10.09 4.14 -11.46
CA PRO A 78 10.60 4.79 -10.27
C PRO A 78 10.22 4.07 -8.98
N SER A 79 9.05 3.42 -8.90
CA SER A 79 8.67 2.61 -7.73
C SER A 79 9.53 1.37 -7.60
N ARG A 80 9.80 0.66 -8.70
CA ARG A 80 10.70 -0.50 -8.72
C ARG A 80 12.10 -0.10 -8.29
N LYS A 81 12.63 0.98 -8.85
CA LYS A 81 13.95 1.50 -8.48
C LYS A 81 14.02 1.86 -6.99
N TRP A 82 12.98 2.49 -6.43
CA TRP A 82 12.91 2.78 -5.01
C TRP A 82 12.98 1.51 -4.15
N LEU A 83 12.26 0.46 -4.55
CA LEU A 83 12.30 -0.83 -3.85
C LEU A 83 13.69 -1.47 -3.93
N ASP A 84 14.36 -1.39 -5.08
CA ASP A 84 15.73 -1.91 -5.26
C ASP A 84 16.74 -1.17 -4.38
N GLU A 85 16.62 0.16 -4.28
CA GLU A 85 17.45 0.99 -3.39
C GLU A 85 17.22 0.69 -1.90
N HIS A 86 16.07 0.08 -1.55
CA HIS A 86 15.71 -0.37 -0.20
C HIS A 86 15.85 -1.89 -0.02
N HIS A 87 16.66 -2.54 -0.86
CA HIS A 87 16.97 -3.99 -0.78
C HIS A 87 15.75 -4.91 -0.90
N LEU A 88 14.75 -4.51 -1.67
CA LEU A 88 13.53 -5.29 -1.95
C LEU A 88 13.46 -5.77 -3.41
N GLU A 89 14.61 -5.97 -4.06
CA GLU A 89 14.73 -6.43 -5.45
C GLU A 89 14.13 -7.82 -5.69
N ARG A 90 14.04 -8.65 -4.64
CA ARG A 90 13.45 -9.99 -4.72
C ARG A 90 11.93 -10.01 -4.62
N VAL A 91 11.31 -8.89 -4.27
CA VAL A 91 9.87 -8.78 -4.06
C VAL A 91 9.18 -8.26 -5.32
N PRO A 92 8.30 -9.06 -5.95
CA PRO A 92 7.55 -8.60 -7.12
C PRO A 92 6.67 -7.38 -6.80
N LEU A 93 6.64 -6.44 -7.76
CA LEU A 93 5.78 -5.26 -7.71
C LEU A 93 4.72 -5.36 -8.81
N PHE A 94 3.45 -5.24 -8.43
CA PHE A 94 2.33 -5.20 -9.37
C PHE A 94 1.55 -3.89 -9.24
N CYS A 95 1.20 -3.30 -10.39
CA CYS A 95 0.28 -2.18 -10.47
C CYS A 95 -1.14 -2.68 -10.75
N VAL A 96 -2.10 -2.27 -9.93
CA VAL A 96 -3.51 -2.64 -10.11
C VAL A 96 -4.34 -1.39 -10.34
N ASP A 97 -5.10 -1.37 -11.41
CA ASP A 97 -6.07 -0.29 -11.66
C ASP A 97 -7.34 -0.50 -10.83
N LYS A 98 -7.29 -0.07 -9.56
CA LYS A 98 -8.45 -0.07 -8.67
C LYS A 98 -9.31 1.20 -8.77
N TYR A 99 -8.95 2.13 -9.65
CA TYR A 99 -9.64 3.42 -9.80
C TYR A 99 -10.29 3.62 -11.16
N GLY A 100 -10.25 2.60 -12.06
CA GLY A 100 -10.86 2.65 -13.39
C GLY A 100 -10.26 3.73 -14.30
N ARG A 101 -8.93 3.88 -14.28
CA ARG A 101 -8.23 4.84 -15.13
C ARG A 101 -8.24 4.35 -16.57
N GLU A 102 -8.53 5.25 -17.53
CA GLU A 102 -8.59 4.92 -18.97
C GLU A 102 -7.23 4.51 -19.56
N ILE A 103 -6.12 4.81 -18.89
CA ILE A 103 -4.75 4.55 -19.38
C ILE A 103 -4.13 3.39 -18.59
N PHE A 104 -4.70 2.21 -18.70
CA PHE A 104 -4.12 1.00 -18.16
C PHE A 104 -3.71 0.10 -19.32
N GLU A 105 -2.43 0.15 -19.70
CA GLU A 105 -1.89 -0.73 -20.73
C GLU A 105 -1.73 -2.14 -20.15
N HIS A 106 -2.63 -3.05 -20.55
CA HIS A 106 -2.63 -4.45 -20.11
C HIS A 106 -1.47 -5.29 -20.66
N GLU A 107 -0.62 -4.72 -21.51
CA GLU A 107 0.44 -5.44 -22.21
C GLU A 107 1.70 -5.71 -21.36
N TYR A 108 1.76 -5.17 -20.15
CA TYR A 108 2.93 -5.34 -19.30
C TYR A 108 2.68 -6.40 -18.21
N GLU A 109 3.64 -7.31 -18.05
CA GLU A 109 3.61 -8.44 -17.12
C GLU A 109 3.35 -8.03 -15.65
N TYR A 110 3.67 -6.79 -15.28
CA TYR A 110 3.48 -6.25 -13.94
C TYR A 110 2.18 -5.43 -13.77
N ASN A 111 1.34 -5.38 -14.79
CA ASN A 111 0.01 -4.80 -14.70
C ASN A 111 -1.02 -5.89 -14.41
N MET A 112 -1.87 -5.63 -13.44
CA MET A 112 -2.86 -6.56 -12.98
C MET A 112 -4.25 -5.92 -13.00
N THR A 113 -5.24 -6.61 -13.52
CA THR A 113 -6.64 -6.20 -13.37
C THR A 113 -7.16 -6.58 -11.98
N LEU A 114 -8.27 -5.97 -11.55
CA LEU A 114 -8.94 -6.40 -10.31
C LEU A 114 -9.39 -7.87 -10.38
N GLU A 115 -9.82 -8.35 -11.56
CA GLU A 115 -10.21 -9.76 -11.75
C GLU A 115 -9.01 -10.69 -11.52
N GLN A 116 -7.86 -10.36 -12.07
CA GLN A 116 -6.62 -11.11 -11.84
C GLN A 116 -6.23 -11.07 -10.36
N LEU A 117 -6.29 -9.92 -9.71
CA LEU A 117 -6.03 -9.78 -8.28
C LEU A 117 -6.96 -10.69 -7.46
N TYR A 118 -8.27 -10.67 -7.74
CA TYR A 118 -9.25 -11.47 -7.00
C TYR A 118 -9.15 -12.98 -7.28
N SER A 119 -8.46 -13.37 -8.35
CA SER A 119 -8.14 -14.79 -8.62
C SER A 119 -6.95 -15.32 -7.83
N MET A 120 -6.15 -14.42 -7.22
CA MET A 120 -5.05 -14.80 -6.34
C MET A 120 -5.55 -15.20 -4.95
N THR A 121 -4.70 -15.90 -4.22
CA THR A 121 -4.94 -16.27 -2.83
C THR A 121 -3.85 -15.67 -1.96
N PHE A 122 -4.25 -14.99 -0.88
CA PHE A 122 -3.32 -14.45 0.10
C PHE A 122 -3.75 -14.90 1.49
N ASP A 123 -2.81 -15.39 2.26
CA ASP A 123 -3.01 -15.80 3.65
C ASP A 123 -2.92 -14.61 4.60
N PHE A 124 -2.08 -13.63 4.24
CA PHE A 124 -1.83 -12.44 5.05
C PHE A 124 -1.73 -11.21 4.15
N ALA A 125 -2.28 -10.08 4.59
CA ALA A 125 -2.19 -8.80 3.90
C ALA A 125 -1.84 -7.67 4.88
N ILE A 126 -1.16 -6.65 4.38
CA ILE A 126 -0.90 -5.40 5.10
C ILE A 126 -1.57 -4.27 4.33
N GLU A 127 -2.40 -3.48 5.00
CA GLU A 127 -3.15 -2.41 4.36
C GLU A 127 -3.31 -1.22 5.31
N ASP A 128 -3.31 0.00 4.78
CA ASP A 128 -3.52 1.22 5.55
C ASP A 128 -4.71 2.06 5.05
N SER A 129 -5.23 1.72 3.87
CA SER A 129 -6.34 2.41 3.24
C SER A 129 -7.69 1.75 3.54
N PRO A 130 -8.63 2.44 4.21
CA PRO A 130 -9.97 1.91 4.42
C PRO A 130 -10.71 1.57 3.12
N SER A 131 -10.43 2.28 2.02
CA SER A 131 -11.02 1.99 0.72
C SER A 131 -10.51 0.70 0.08
N ALA A 132 -9.39 0.15 0.56
CA ALA A 132 -8.86 -1.11 0.07
C ALA A 132 -9.39 -2.33 0.85
N PHE A 133 -10.06 -2.14 1.99
CA PHE A 133 -10.58 -3.26 2.78
C PHE A 133 -11.56 -4.13 1.99
N GLU A 134 -12.39 -3.51 1.14
CA GLU A 134 -13.31 -4.26 0.27
C GLU A 134 -12.58 -5.19 -0.71
N HIS A 135 -11.42 -4.79 -1.22
CA HIS A 135 -10.61 -5.64 -2.10
C HIS A 135 -10.03 -6.84 -1.36
N VAL A 136 -9.57 -6.62 -0.12
CA VAL A 136 -9.01 -7.70 0.71
C VAL A 136 -10.07 -8.73 1.11
N LEU A 137 -11.34 -8.35 1.21
CA LEU A 137 -12.45 -9.27 1.50
C LEU A 137 -12.68 -10.33 0.42
N HIS A 138 -12.14 -10.14 -0.79
CA HIS A 138 -12.16 -11.18 -1.82
C HIS A 138 -11.23 -12.36 -1.51
N PHE A 139 -10.26 -12.19 -0.60
CA PHE A 139 -9.33 -13.25 -0.20
C PHE A 139 -9.89 -14.02 1.00
N ASN A 140 -10.28 -15.27 0.76
CA ASN A 140 -10.86 -16.12 1.80
C ASN A 140 -9.86 -16.35 2.95
N ASN A 141 -10.30 -16.09 4.19
CA ASN A 141 -9.52 -16.29 5.41
C ASN A 141 -8.21 -15.49 5.51
N CYS A 142 -8.01 -14.49 4.67
CA CYS A 142 -6.83 -13.63 4.74
C CYS A 142 -6.79 -12.87 6.08
N LYS A 143 -5.68 -13.00 6.81
CA LYS A 143 -5.41 -12.18 8.01
C LYS A 143 -4.87 -10.83 7.57
N VAL A 144 -5.41 -9.74 8.14
CA VAL A 144 -5.09 -8.38 7.68
C VAL A 144 -4.47 -7.58 8.82
N ALA A 145 -3.22 -7.19 8.65
CA ALA A 145 -2.58 -6.19 9.49
C ALA A 145 -2.96 -4.80 8.97
N VAL A 146 -3.80 -4.08 9.71
CA VAL A 146 -4.11 -2.68 9.39
C VAL A 146 -3.04 -1.79 10.00
N PHE A 147 -2.20 -1.21 9.16
CA PHE A 147 -1.14 -0.32 9.62
C PHE A 147 -1.77 0.99 10.16
N ASP A 148 -1.57 1.29 11.45
CA ASP A 148 -2.18 2.46 12.10
C ASP A 148 -1.70 3.77 11.48
N ARG A 149 -2.63 4.49 10.89
CA ARG A 149 -2.41 5.80 10.26
C ARG A 149 -3.50 6.77 10.69
N PRO A 150 -3.22 8.09 10.70
CA PRO A 150 -4.24 9.08 11.09
C PRO A 150 -5.55 8.94 10.34
N TRP A 151 -5.49 8.62 9.05
CA TRP A 151 -6.65 8.52 8.16
C TRP A 151 -7.48 7.23 8.32
N ASN A 152 -6.97 6.22 9.05
CA ASN A 152 -7.73 4.99 9.28
C ASN A 152 -8.14 4.77 10.74
N ARG A 153 -7.83 5.70 11.65
CA ARG A 153 -8.10 5.52 13.08
C ARG A 153 -9.57 5.34 13.43
N GLN A 154 -10.44 5.96 12.64
CA GLN A 154 -11.90 5.89 12.83
C GLN A 154 -12.55 4.81 11.93
N ALA A 155 -11.76 4.09 11.13
CA ALA A 155 -12.30 3.05 10.27
C ALA A 155 -12.79 1.86 11.10
N GLU A 156 -14.02 1.43 10.82
CA GLU A 156 -14.57 0.18 11.31
C GLU A 156 -13.99 -0.98 10.51
N PHE A 157 -13.67 -2.08 11.18
CA PHE A 157 -13.15 -3.26 10.51
C PHE A 157 -14.29 -4.17 10.06
N PRO A 158 -14.20 -4.74 8.85
CA PRO A 158 -15.26 -5.59 8.31
C PRO A 158 -15.51 -6.87 9.13
N ASN A 159 -14.45 -7.43 9.74
CA ASN A 159 -14.51 -8.64 10.55
C ASN A 159 -13.26 -8.78 11.46
N ASP A 160 -13.19 -9.86 12.24
CA ASP A 160 -12.12 -10.13 13.22
C ASP A 160 -10.77 -10.54 12.59
N ASN A 161 -10.71 -10.71 11.26
CA ASN A 161 -9.43 -10.93 10.58
C ASN A 161 -8.58 -9.66 10.49
N PHE A 162 -9.19 -8.49 10.61
CA PHE A 162 -8.51 -7.20 10.57
C PHE A 162 -7.97 -6.83 11.95
N VAL A 163 -6.67 -6.64 12.06
CA VAL A 163 -5.98 -6.32 13.32
C VAL A 163 -5.13 -5.07 13.16
N ARG A 164 -5.33 -4.08 14.01
CA ARG A 164 -4.56 -2.83 13.98
C ARG A 164 -3.14 -3.03 14.50
N CYS A 165 -2.15 -2.63 13.71
CA CYS A 165 -0.74 -2.69 14.03
C CYS A 165 -0.11 -1.28 13.90
N LYS A 166 0.70 -0.87 14.88
CA LYS A 166 1.28 0.49 14.92
C LYS A 166 2.63 0.59 14.21
N ASN A 167 3.31 -0.52 14.03
CA ASN A 167 4.65 -0.60 13.44
C ASN A 167 4.93 -1.99 12.90
N TRP A 168 6.02 -2.13 12.18
CA TRP A 168 6.43 -3.38 11.57
C TRP A 168 6.70 -4.52 12.58
N ASN A 169 7.19 -4.21 13.78
CA ASN A 169 7.36 -5.24 14.83
C ASN A 169 6.03 -5.87 15.25
N GLN A 170 4.95 -5.09 15.31
CA GLN A 170 3.62 -5.64 15.61
C GLN A 170 3.04 -6.42 14.44
N ILE A 171 3.33 -6.00 13.20
CA ILE A 171 2.94 -6.73 12.00
C ILE A 171 3.66 -8.08 11.95
N ASP A 172 4.97 -8.09 12.14
CA ASP A 172 5.79 -9.31 12.17
C ASP A 172 5.30 -10.30 13.23
N LYS A 173 5.05 -9.82 14.44
CA LYS A 173 4.50 -10.64 15.52
C LYS A 173 3.13 -11.23 15.17
N LEU A 174 2.23 -10.43 14.58
CA LEU A 174 0.92 -10.90 14.13
C LEU A 174 1.06 -11.95 13.04
N PHE A 175 2.00 -11.78 12.12
CA PHE A 175 2.30 -12.73 11.06
C PHE A 175 2.83 -14.06 11.63
N GLU A 176 3.79 -14.01 12.55
CA GLU A 176 4.33 -15.22 13.20
C GLU A 176 3.25 -16.00 13.97
N GLU A 177 2.39 -15.29 14.71
CA GLU A 177 1.25 -15.89 15.44
C GLU A 177 0.27 -16.56 14.47
N TYR A 178 0.02 -15.96 13.30
CA TYR A 178 -0.84 -16.51 12.27
C TYR A 178 -0.19 -17.73 11.60
N ALA A 179 1.03 -17.62 11.12
CA ALA A 179 1.75 -18.69 10.45
C ALA A 179 1.95 -19.92 11.34
N GLY A 180 2.22 -19.72 12.63
CA GLY A 180 2.34 -20.79 13.61
C GLY A 180 1.04 -21.55 13.91
N ASN A 181 -0.12 -21.00 13.56
CA ASN A 181 -1.43 -21.65 13.75
C ASN A 181 -1.94 -22.37 12.49
N VAL A 182 -1.33 -22.16 11.34
CA VAL A 182 -1.74 -22.72 10.04
C VAL A 182 -0.86 -23.93 9.63
N GLY A 183 0.29 -24.12 10.28
CA GLY A 183 1.18 -25.28 10.13
C GLY A 183 0.81 -26.39 11.07
#